data_256dbf186372ad944833a3fb763bfb10
#
_entry.id   256dbf186372ad944833a3fb763bfb10
#
_cell.length_a   1.000
_cell.length_b   1.000
_cell.length_c   1.000
_cell.angle_alpha   90.00
_cell.angle_beta   90.00
_cell.angle_gamma   90.00
#
_symmetry.space_group_name_H-M   'P 1'
#
loop_
_entity.id
_entity.type
_entity.pdbx_description
1 polymer ?
#
loop_
_entity_poly.entity_id
_entity_poly.type
_entity_poly.pdbx_seq_one_letter_code
_entity_poly.pdbx_strand_id
1 'polypeptide(L)' 'QFRGLVTKVISDTVMSQVELQCGPFRVVALISTEAVRELGLEPGAVTTARIKATNVVIDN' A
#
# COMPACT_ATOMS: atom_id res chain seq x y z
N GLN A 1 12.61 -0.75 0.99
CA GLN A 1 11.94 -1.20 2.20
C GLN A 1 11.30 0.00 2.89
N PHE A 2 9.98 0.02 2.97
CA PHE A 2 9.22 1.11 3.56
C PHE A 2 8.55 0.66 4.84
N ARG A 3 8.56 1.54 5.81
CA ARG A 3 7.69 1.41 6.97
C ARG A 3 6.66 2.53 6.89
N GLY A 4 5.41 2.16 6.79
CA GLY A 4 4.37 3.14 6.61
C GLY A 4 3.05 2.74 7.21
N LEU A 5 2.22 3.75 7.43
CA LEU A 5 0.84 3.57 7.87
C LEU A 5 -0.05 3.54 6.64
N VAL A 6 -0.82 2.49 6.49
CA VAL A 6 -1.83 2.41 5.45
C VAL A 6 -2.96 3.38 5.78
N THR A 7 -3.21 4.31 4.89
CA THR A 7 -4.24 5.33 5.09
C THR A 7 -5.49 5.07 4.26
N LYS A 8 -5.34 4.37 3.13
CA LYS A 8 -6.46 4.13 2.23
C LYS A 8 -6.17 2.92 1.35
N VAL A 9 -7.20 2.15 1.09
CA VAL A 9 -7.13 1.02 0.15
C VAL A 9 -8.33 1.08 -0.78
N ILE A 10 -8.07 1.09 -2.07
CA ILE A 10 -9.11 1.02 -3.10
C ILE A 10 -8.83 -0.23 -3.91
N SER A 11 -9.81 -1.12 -3.98
CA SER A 11 -9.62 -2.42 -4.61
C SER A 11 -10.70 -2.69 -5.64
N ASP A 12 -10.28 -3.27 -6.76
CA ASP A 12 -11.19 -4.04 -7.59
C ASP A 12 -10.86 -5.54 -7.44
N THR A 13 -11.41 -6.38 -8.27
CA THR A 13 -11.22 -7.83 -8.15
C THR A 13 -9.76 -8.25 -8.31
N VAL A 14 -9.02 -7.56 -9.14
CA VAL A 14 -7.66 -7.95 -9.55
C VAL A 14 -6.60 -7.06 -8.91
N MET A 15 -6.79 -5.75 -8.98
CA MET A 15 -5.79 -4.78 -8.56
C MET A 15 -6.28 -3.90 -7.44
N SER A 16 -5.34 -3.47 -6.61
CA SER A 16 -5.60 -2.55 -5.51
C SER A 16 -4.62 -1.41 -5.54
N GLN A 17 -5.11 -0.25 -5.12
CA GLN A 17 -4.29 0.92 -4.87
C GLN A 17 -4.20 1.10 -3.36
N VAL A 18 -3.00 1.09 -2.84
CA VAL A 18 -2.74 1.24 -1.41
C VAL A 18 -2.01 2.55 -1.18
N GLU A 19 -2.57 3.38 -0.34
CA GLU A 19 -1.98 4.63 0.07
C GLU A 19 -1.31 4.46 1.43
N LEU A 20 -0.04 4.87 1.52
CA LEU A 20 0.74 4.76 2.75
C LEU A 20 1.35 6.10 3.10
N GLN A 21 1.38 6.39 4.39
CA GLN A 21 2.11 7.52 4.91
C GLN A 21 3.44 7.01 5.46
N CYS A 22 4.53 7.35 4.77
CA CYS A 22 5.89 6.92 5.14
C CYS A 22 6.70 8.15 5.57
N GLY A 23 6.65 8.46 6.87
CA GLY A 23 7.26 9.69 7.35
C GLY A 23 6.58 10.91 6.74
N PRO A 24 7.34 11.83 6.11
CA PRO A 24 6.76 13.00 5.45
C PRO A 24 6.22 12.70 4.05
N PHE A 25 6.33 11.47 3.58
CA PHE A 25 5.96 11.11 2.21
C PHE A 25 4.68 10.30 2.17
N ARG A 26 3.87 10.59 1.16
CA ARG A 26 2.72 9.76 0.81
C ARG A 26 3.13 8.89 -0.36
N VAL A 27 3.00 7.59 -0.19
CA VAL A 27 3.34 6.60 -1.20
C VAL A 27 2.07 5.92 -1.67
N VAL A 28 1.88 5.85 -2.98
CA VAL A 28 0.77 5.14 -3.58
C VAL A 28 1.34 3.95 -4.33
N ALA A 29 0.91 2.76 -3.97
CA ALA A 29 1.37 1.52 -4.57
C ALA A 29 0.22 0.79 -5.25
N LEU A 30 0.46 0.29 -6.45
CA LEU A 30 -0.47 -0.59 -7.15
C LEU A 30 0.01 -2.02 -6.99
N ILE A 31 -0.79 -2.82 -6.33
CA ILE A 31 -0.47 -4.23 -6.09
C ILE A 31 -1.72 -5.08 -6.34
N SER A 32 -1.55 -6.38 -6.42
CA SER A 32 -2.69 -7.26 -6.61
C SER A 32 -3.59 -7.26 -5.38
N THR A 33 -4.89 -7.38 -5.61
CA THR A 33 -5.86 -7.46 -4.52
C THR A 33 -5.62 -8.70 -3.66
N GLU A 34 -5.14 -9.78 -4.28
CA GLU A 34 -4.75 -10.97 -3.54
C GLU A 34 -3.63 -10.67 -2.54
N ALA A 35 -2.62 -9.89 -2.96
CA ALA A 35 -1.52 -9.50 -2.07
C ALA A 35 -2.01 -8.62 -0.92
N VAL A 36 -2.92 -7.70 -1.21
CA VAL A 36 -3.54 -6.87 -0.16
C VAL A 36 -4.19 -7.75 0.90
N ARG A 37 -4.91 -8.76 0.45
CA ARG A 37 -5.62 -9.68 1.34
C ARG A 37 -4.64 -10.52 2.16
N GLU A 38 -3.62 -11.07 1.51
CA GLU A 38 -2.61 -11.91 2.17
C GLU A 38 -1.80 -11.12 3.20
N LEU A 39 -1.47 -9.88 2.89
CA LEU A 39 -0.69 -9.02 3.77
C LEU A 39 -1.54 -8.34 4.85
N GLY A 40 -2.87 -8.43 4.74
CA GLY A 40 -3.76 -7.79 5.68
C GLY A 40 -3.70 -6.28 5.63
N LEU A 41 -3.51 -5.71 4.46
CA LEU A 41 -3.41 -4.26 4.30
C LEU A 41 -4.78 -3.62 4.37
N GLU A 42 -4.97 -2.79 5.37
CA GLU A 42 -6.21 -2.05 5.57
C GLU A 42 -5.89 -0.71 6.23
N PRO A 43 -6.79 0.27 6.15
CA PRO A 43 -6.55 1.56 6.82
C PRO A 43 -6.27 1.36 8.30
N GLY A 44 -5.19 1.98 8.78
CA GLY A 44 -4.72 1.83 10.15
C GLY A 44 -3.64 0.78 10.34
N ALA A 45 -3.41 -0.08 9.36
CA ALA A 45 -2.33 -1.07 9.45
C ALA A 45 -0.98 -0.40 9.28
N VAL A 46 -0.01 -0.86 10.05
CA VAL A 46 1.39 -0.44 9.89
C VAL A 46 2.13 -1.59 9.22
N THR A 47 2.82 -1.28 8.15
CA THR A 47 3.56 -2.31 7.42
C THR A 47 5.01 -1.91 7.21
N THR A 48 5.89 -2.88 7.37
CA THR A 48 7.28 -2.80 6.95
C THR A 48 7.52 -3.71 5.77
N ALA A 49 6.48 -4.21 5.17
CA ALA A 49 6.56 -5.23 4.15
C ALA A 49 7.26 -4.73 2.89
N ARG A 50 7.92 -5.65 2.24
CA ARG A 50 8.42 -5.45 0.88
C ARG A 50 7.24 -5.68 -0.05
N ILE A 51 6.63 -4.60 -0.46
CA ILE A 51 5.48 -4.67 -1.33
C ILE A 51 5.97 -4.84 -2.76
N LYS A 52 5.54 -5.92 -3.42
CA LYS A 52 5.76 -6.08 -4.85
C LYS A 52 4.70 -5.27 -5.58
N ALA A 53 5.02 -4.03 -5.80
CA ALA A 53 4.11 -3.13 -6.49
C ALA A 53 4.37 -3.14 -7.98
N THR A 54 3.32 -3.06 -8.78
CA THR A 54 3.43 -2.86 -10.21
C THR A 54 3.79 -1.41 -10.51
N ASN A 55 3.40 -0.51 -9.63
CA ASN A 55 3.70 0.90 -9.75
C ASN A 55 3.69 1.55 -8.37
N VAL A 56 4.69 2.38 -8.11
CA VAL A 56 4.80 3.14 -6.86
C VAL A 56 5.01 4.60 -7.21
N VAL A 57 4.16 5.46 -6.65
CA VAL A 57 4.26 6.91 -6.81
C VAL A 57 4.49 7.52 -5.43
N ILE A 58 5.50 8.37 -5.34
CA ILE A 58 5.79 9.11 -4.12
C ILE A 58 5.28 10.53 -4.32
N ASP A 59 4.44 10.95 -3.39
CA ASP A 59 3.80 12.26 -3.42
C ASP A 59 3.94 12.88 -2.03
N ASN A 60 4.58 14.04 -1.98
CA ASN A 60 4.75 14.73 -0.70
C ASN A 60 4.25 16.17 -0.74
#